data_68993823348d06bc06d135ad89bde414
#
_entry.id   68993823348d06bc06d135ad89bde414
#
_cell.length_a   1.000
_cell.length_b   1.000
_cell.length_c   1.000
_cell.angle_alpha   90.00
_cell.angle_beta   90.00
_cell.angle_gamma   90.00
#
_symmetry.space_group_name_H-M   'P 1'
#
loop_
_entity.id
_entity.type
_entity.pdbx_description
1 polymer ?
#
loop_
_entity_poly.entity_id
_entity_poly.type
_entity_poly.pdbx_seq_one_letter_code
_entity_poly.pdbx_strand_id
1 'polypeptide(L)'
;MPNMPARLNKTLYTLLFAVLLVVISRQIDRWLDVEIVWRMPLRAGCALLFGSMLLYHGKTYRPKQPAQGWERAVHTAKRILYYGAGCFTLAHIVGVASTYAVPGHPEQVRLLQRPIIRGTGQPRCEQGYCQWQARRDNGSTVTIWLPEHQQEDAVAQIWVWQSWLAVRMESE
;
A
#
# COMPACT_ATOMS: atom_id res chain seq x y z
N MET A 1 15.48 15.95 -33.26
CA MET A 1 15.26 15.55 -31.87
C MET A 1 16.58 15.04 -31.31
N PRO A 2 17.15 15.62 -30.25
CA PRO A 2 18.43 15.20 -29.72
C PRO A 2 18.30 13.75 -29.18
N ASN A 3 19.19 12.88 -29.65
CA ASN A 3 19.29 11.48 -29.20
C ASN A 3 19.60 11.46 -27.68
N MET A 4 18.58 11.27 -26.85
CA MET A 4 18.79 11.00 -25.42
C MET A 4 19.71 9.79 -25.28
N PRO A 5 20.78 9.86 -24.47
CA PRO A 5 21.69 8.75 -24.32
C PRO A 5 20.92 7.52 -23.81
N ALA A 6 21.15 6.37 -24.42
CA ALA A 6 20.42 5.09 -24.16
C ALA A 6 20.37 4.68 -22.67
N ARG A 7 21.32 5.16 -21.86
CA ARG A 7 21.37 4.96 -20.41
C ARG A 7 20.29 5.75 -19.65
N LEU A 8 20.01 6.98 -20.07
CA LEU A 8 18.97 7.83 -19.48
C LEU A 8 17.58 7.21 -19.71
N ASN A 9 17.38 6.66 -20.90
CA ASN A 9 16.13 6.00 -21.30
C ASN A 9 15.83 4.78 -20.42
N LYS A 10 16.82 3.90 -20.15
CA LYS A 10 16.64 2.73 -19.27
C LYS A 10 16.31 3.10 -17.83
N THR A 11 16.85 4.22 -17.33
CA THR A 11 16.56 4.71 -15.97
C THR A 11 15.12 5.20 -15.87
N LEU A 12 14.71 5.96 -16.87
CA LEU A 12 13.34 6.49 -16.93
C LEU A 12 12.31 5.36 -16.99
N TYR A 13 12.54 4.34 -17.82
CA TYR A 13 11.65 3.17 -17.87
C TYR A 13 11.56 2.42 -16.54
N THR A 14 12.68 2.23 -15.82
CA THR A 14 12.66 1.57 -14.52
C THR A 14 11.86 2.36 -13.50
N LEU A 15 12.02 3.69 -13.47
CA LEU A 15 11.26 4.57 -12.58
C LEU A 15 9.77 4.57 -12.93
N LEU A 16 9.44 4.72 -14.22
CA LEU A 16 8.04 4.68 -14.67
C LEU A 16 7.38 3.35 -14.35
N PHE A 17 8.08 2.24 -14.53
CA PHE A 17 7.55 0.92 -14.19
C PHE A 17 7.32 0.76 -12.69
N ALA A 18 8.25 1.22 -11.83
CA ALA A 18 8.06 1.19 -10.38
C ALA A 18 6.87 2.05 -9.92
N VAL A 19 6.74 3.25 -10.47
CA VAL A 19 5.57 4.12 -10.21
C VAL A 19 4.28 3.46 -10.67
N LEU A 20 4.28 2.87 -11.87
CA LEU A 20 3.11 2.17 -12.41
C LEU A 20 2.65 1.03 -11.49
N LEU A 21 3.57 0.21 -10.97
CA LEU A 21 3.24 -0.86 -10.04
C LEU A 21 2.58 -0.35 -8.76
N VAL A 22 3.09 0.75 -8.18
CA VAL A 22 2.50 1.36 -6.99
C VAL A 22 1.12 1.95 -7.30
N VAL A 23 0.97 2.61 -8.45
CA VAL A 23 -0.33 3.16 -8.91
C VAL A 23 -1.35 2.04 -9.11
N ILE A 24 -0.96 0.93 -9.74
CA ILE A 24 -1.85 -0.23 -9.93
C ILE A 24 -2.30 -0.78 -8.58
N SER A 25 -1.38 -0.94 -7.60
CA SER A 25 -1.74 -1.43 -6.26
C SER A 25 -2.77 -0.51 -5.58
N ARG A 26 -2.59 0.80 -5.68
CA ARG A 26 -3.53 1.78 -5.13
C ARG A 26 -4.87 1.80 -5.88
N GLN A 27 -4.82 1.56 -7.18
CA GLN A 27 -6.04 1.52 -7.99
C GLN A 27 -6.88 0.27 -7.70
N ILE A 28 -6.25 -0.85 -7.37
CA ILE A 28 -6.95 -2.06 -6.92
C ILE A 28 -7.78 -1.77 -5.67
N ASP A 29 -7.22 -1.08 -4.66
CA ASP A 29 -7.96 -0.71 -3.45
C ASP A 29 -9.19 0.17 -3.78
N ARG A 30 -9.03 1.14 -4.69
CA ARG A 30 -10.13 2.02 -5.11
C ARG A 30 -11.22 1.28 -5.89
N TRP A 31 -10.84 0.35 -6.77
CA TRP A 31 -11.82 -0.41 -7.55
C TRP A 31 -12.60 -1.41 -6.70
N LEU A 32 -11.99 -1.91 -5.65
CA LEU A 32 -12.63 -2.82 -4.71
C LEU A 32 -13.42 -2.09 -3.62
N ASP A 33 -13.27 -0.77 -3.53
CA ASP A 33 -13.86 0.10 -2.49
C ASP A 33 -13.65 -0.45 -1.07
N VAL A 34 -12.43 -0.95 -0.83
CA VAL A 34 -12.08 -1.64 0.43
C VAL A 34 -10.83 -1.04 1.07
N GLU A 35 -10.79 -1.05 2.38
CA GLU A 35 -9.59 -0.73 3.14
C GLU A 35 -8.87 -2.01 3.56
N ILE A 36 -7.60 -2.14 3.15
CA ILE A 36 -6.79 -3.32 3.43
C ILE A 36 -5.65 -2.97 4.37
N VAL A 37 -5.64 -3.63 5.52
CA VAL A 37 -4.60 -3.49 6.53
C VAL A 37 -3.71 -4.73 6.55
N TRP A 38 -2.43 -4.55 6.24
CA TRP A 38 -1.44 -5.64 6.28
C TRP A 38 -1.08 -6.02 7.71
N ARG A 39 -1.18 -7.29 8.01
CA ARG A 39 -0.73 -7.85 9.29
C ARG A 39 0.78 -8.10 9.32
N MET A 40 1.33 -8.26 10.52
CA MET A 40 2.78 -8.44 10.71
C MET A 40 3.39 -9.57 9.86
N PRO A 41 2.78 -10.76 9.70
CA PRO A 41 3.37 -11.82 8.85
C PRO A 41 3.56 -11.39 7.40
N LEU A 42 2.60 -10.66 6.82
CA LEU A 42 2.71 -10.16 5.46
C LEU A 42 3.81 -9.09 5.33
N ARG A 43 3.89 -8.18 6.31
CA ARG A 43 4.95 -7.15 6.35
C ARG A 43 6.33 -7.78 6.47
N ALA A 44 6.49 -8.75 7.36
CA ALA A 44 7.75 -9.48 7.55
C ALA A 44 8.13 -10.26 6.30
N GLY A 45 7.19 -10.98 5.70
CA GLY A 45 7.41 -11.72 4.45
C GLY A 45 7.84 -10.81 3.30
N CYS A 46 7.19 -9.65 3.13
CA CYS A 46 7.57 -8.65 2.13
C CYS A 46 9.01 -8.13 2.38
N ALA A 47 9.36 -7.80 3.63
CA ALA A 47 10.70 -7.32 3.97
C ALA A 47 11.79 -8.38 3.75
N LEU A 48 11.53 -9.64 4.09
CA LEU A 48 12.45 -10.75 3.88
C LEU A 48 12.64 -11.04 2.38
N LEU A 49 11.57 -11.03 1.59
CA LEU A 49 11.65 -11.22 0.15
C LEU A 49 12.47 -10.10 -0.49
N PHE A 50 12.19 -8.85 -0.14
CA PHE A 50 12.92 -7.69 -0.63
C PHE A 50 14.42 -7.76 -0.27
N GLY A 51 14.75 -8.04 0.99
CA GLY A 51 16.12 -8.21 1.46
C GLY A 51 16.86 -9.35 0.73
N SER A 52 16.20 -10.50 0.55
CA SER A 52 16.75 -11.64 -0.18
C SER A 52 17.06 -11.31 -1.63
N MET A 53 16.16 -10.62 -2.32
CA MET A 53 16.36 -10.17 -3.70
C MET A 53 17.54 -9.20 -3.83
N LEU A 54 17.68 -8.25 -2.90
CA LEU A 54 18.82 -7.33 -2.89
C LEU A 54 20.14 -8.06 -2.67
N LEU A 55 20.18 -9.00 -1.72
CA LEU A 55 21.37 -9.80 -1.42
C LEU A 55 21.75 -10.71 -2.59
N TYR A 56 20.77 -11.42 -3.15
CA TYR A 56 20.99 -12.28 -4.31
C TYR A 56 21.56 -11.50 -5.49
N HIS A 57 20.95 -10.36 -5.80
CA HIS A 57 21.40 -9.52 -6.90
C HIS A 57 22.80 -8.91 -6.62
N GLY A 58 23.08 -8.54 -5.37
CA GLY A 58 24.40 -8.05 -4.96
C GLY A 58 25.51 -9.09 -5.15
N LYS A 59 25.19 -10.39 -4.94
CA LYS A 59 26.13 -11.50 -5.15
C LYS A 59 26.32 -11.89 -6.62
N THR A 60 25.24 -11.91 -7.39
CA THR A 60 25.23 -12.43 -8.77
C THR A 60 25.62 -11.40 -9.81
N TYR A 61 25.30 -10.13 -9.56
CA TYR A 61 25.59 -9.07 -10.52
C TYR A 61 26.99 -8.48 -10.27
N ARG A 62 27.94 -8.89 -11.12
CA ARG A 62 29.26 -8.27 -11.22
C ARG A 62 29.27 -7.35 -12.46
N PRO A 63 29.25 -6.02 -12.30
CA PRO A 63 29.35 -5.12 -13.46
C PRO A 63 30.70 -5.30 -14.14
N LYS A 64 30.70 -5.32 -15.48
CA LYS A 64 31.93 -5.42 -16.30
C LYS A 64 32.94 -4.30 -15.98
N GLN A 65 32.43 -3.14 -15.55
CA GLN A 65 33.23 -2.02 -15.04
C GLN A 65 32.65 -1.60 -13.71
N PRO A 66 33.46 -1.47 -12.63
CA PRO A 66 32.97 -0.98 -11.34
C PRO A 66 32.53 0.46 -11.50
N ALA A 67 31.23 0.72 -11.32
CA ALA A 67 30.70 2.07 -11.28
C ALA A 67 31.30 2.81 -10.06
N GLN A 68 31.78 4.03 -10.26
CA GLN A 68 32.38 4.85 -9.22
C GLN A 68 31.44 5.99 -8.81
N GLY A 69 31.51 6.39 -7.54
CA GLY A 69 30.83 7.58 -7.04
C GLY A 69 29.31 7.58 -7.27
N TRP A 70 28.82 8.63 -7.89
CA TRP A 70 27.40 8.89 -8.14
C TRP A 70 26.70 7.80 -8.99
N GLU A 71 27.36 7.26 -10.00
CA GLU A 71 26.79 6.20 -10.83
C GLU A 71 26.44 4.95 -10.00
N ARG A 72 27.27 4.60 -9.01
CA ARG A 72 27.00 3.49 -8.09
C ARG A 72 25.77 3.75 -7.24
N ALA A 73 25.63 4.97 -6.72
CA ALA A 73 24.46 5.37 -5.94
C ALA A 73 23.16 5.29 -6.77
N VAL A 74 23.19 5.81 -7.98
CA VAL A 74 22.03 5.75 -8.91
C VAL A 74 21.63 4.30 -9.25
N HIS A 75 22.62 3.42 -9.52
CA HIS A 75 22.32 2.01 -9.79
C HIS A 75 21.73 1.30 -8.57
N THR A 76 22.21 1.60 -7.37
CA THR A 76 21.68 1.03 -6.13
C THR A 76 20.25 1.53 -5.87
N ALA A 77 20.01 2.83 -6.01
CA ALA A 77 18.69 3.41 -5.85
C ALA A 77 17.64 2.80 -6.80
N LYS A 78 18.00 2.61 -8.09
CA LYS A 78 17.13 1.94 -9.06
C LYS A 78 16.74 0.52 -8.64
N ARG A 79 17.68 -0.25 -8.11
CA ARG A 79 17.43 -1.62 -7.66
C ARG A 79 16.49 -1.63 -6.47
N ILE A 80 16.72 -0.74 -5.50
CA ILE A 80 15.86 -0.60 -4.33
C ILE A 80 14.44 -0.27 -4.75
N LEU A 81 14.25 0.70 -5.66
CA LEU A 81 12.95 1.09 -6.14
C LEU A 81 12.25 -0.04 -6.92
N TYR A 82 12.95 -0.71 -7.82
CA TYR A 82 12.37 -1.77 -8.64
C TYR A 82 11.94 -2.98 -7.80
N TYR A 83 12.84 -3.49 -6.95
CA TYR A 83 12.51 -4.64 -6.10
C TYR A 83 11.53 -4.26 -5.01
N GLY A 84 11.64 -3.06 -4.44
CA GLY A 84 10.69 -2.56 -3.45
C GLY A 84 9.27 -2.46 -4.00
N ALA A 85 9.11 -1.85 -5.17
CA ALA A 85 7.80 -1.75 -5.83
C ALA A 85 7.23 -3.13 -6.18
N GLY A 86 8.05 -4.04 -6.72
CA GLY A 86 7.63 -5.40 -7.05
C GLY A 86 7.20 -6.21 -5.82
N CYS A 87 7.99 -6.20 -4.76
CA CYS A 87 7.65 -6.87 -3.50
C CYS A 87 6.41 -6.28 -2.84
N PHE A 88 6.27 -4.95 -2.86
CA PHE A 88 5.09 -4.27 -2.34
C PHE A 88 3.83 -4.70 -3.09
N THR A 89 3.86 -4.63 -4.43
CA THR A 89 2.70 -5.01 -5.26
C THR A 89 2.33 -6.48 -5.06
N LEU A 90 3.31 -7.38 -5.05
CA LEU A 90 3.07 -8.80 -4.82
C LEU A 90 2.45 -9.05 -3.44
N ALA A 91 3.03 -8.46 -2.39
CA ALA A 91 2.49 -8.58 -1.04
C ALA A 91 1.08 -8.01 -0.93
N HIS A 92 0.80 -6.90 -1.61
CA HIS A 92 -0.53 -6.32 -1.66
C HIS A 92 -1.54 -7.26 -2.31
N ILE A 93 -1.23 -7.81 -3.48
CA ILE A 93 -2.10 -8.78 -4.17
C ILE A 93 -2.34 -10.02 -3.29
N VAL A 94 -1.30 -10.57 -2.66
CA VAL A 94 -1.42 -11.73 -1.76
C VAL A 94 -2.28 -11.37 -0.54
N GLY A 95 -2.10 -10.18 0.04
CA GLY A 95 -2.91 -9.68 1.13
C GLY A 95 -4.39 -9.61 0.76
N VAL A 96 -4.71 -8.95 -0.36
CA VAL A 96 -6.06 -8.87 -0.91
C VAL A 96 -6.65 -10.26 -1.11
N ALA A 97 -5.99 -11.12 -1.88
CA ALA A 97 -6.46 -12.45 -2.20
C ALA A 97 -6.73 -13.29 -0.94
N SER A 98 -5.89 -13.16 0.10
CA SER A 98 -6.07 -13.90 1.35
C SER A 98 -7.35 -13.51 2.10
N THR A 99 -7.85 -12.30 1.94
CA THR A 99 -9.10 -11.86 2.57
C THR A 99 -10.35 -12.39 1.87
N TYR A 100 -10.25 -12.73 0.58
CA TYR A 100 -11.35 -13.39 -0.14
C TYR A 100 -11.47 -14.89 0.17
N ALA A 101 -10.44 -15.49 0.75
CA ALA A 101 -10.44 -16.91 1.14
C ALA A 101 -11.08 -17.17 2.51
N VAL A 102 -11.48 -16.12 3.25
CA VAL A 102 -12.07 -16.23 4.59
C VAL A 102 -13.50 -15.68 4.60
N PRO A 103 -14.40 -16.24 5.43
CA PRO A 103 -15.74 -15.68 5.58
C PRO A 103 -15.68 -14.30 6.25
N GLY A 104 -16.51 -13.37 5.76
CA GLY A 104 -16.73 -12.08 6.40
C GLY A 104 -17.67 -12.22 7.60
N HIS A 105 -17.52 -11.31 8.55
CA HIS A 105 -18.45 -11.17 9.66
C HIS A 105 -18.77 -9.69 9.90
N PRO A 106 -20.01 -9.37 10.27
CA PRO A 106 -20.37 -8.01 10.63
C PRO A 106 -19.74 -7.66 11.98
N GLU A 107 -19.25 -6.46 12.10
CA GLU A 107 -18.70 -5.92 13.35
C GLU A 107 -19.25 -4.50 13.57
N GLN A 108 -19.64 -4.20 14.82
CA GLN A 108 -20.02 -2.86 15.18
C GLN A 108 -18.78 -2.05 15.55
N VAL A 109 -18.72 -0.83 15.07
CA VAL A 109 -17.65 0.10 15.38
C VAL A 109 -18.21 1.42 15.86
N ARG A 110 -17.56 2.02 16.85
CA ARG A 110 -17.93 3.33 17.35
C ARG A 110 -17.12 4.40 16.64
N LEU A 111 -17.81 5.35 16.03
CA LEU A 111 -17.18 6.47 15.34
C LEU A 111 -16.58 7.43 16.36
N LEU A 112 -15.31 7.82 16.18
CA LEU A 112 -14.62 8.73 17.09
C LEU A 112 -14.63 10.16 16.55
N GLN A 113 -14.01 10.36 15.40
CA GLN A 113 -13.85 11.68 14.79
C GLN A 113 -13.54 11.59 13.31
N ARG A 114 -13.76 12.68 12.58
CA ARG A 114 -13.29 12.84 11.19
C ARG A 114 -11.84 13.30 11.18
N PRO A 115 -10.92 12.60 10.54
CA PRO A 115 -9.54 13.06 10.41
C PRO A 115 -9.47 14.36 9.60
N ILE A 116 -8.77 15.36 10.15
CA ILE A 116 -8.58 16.65 9.51
C ILE A 116 -7.33 16.60 8.64
N ILE A 117 -7.43 17.09 7.40
CA ILE A 117 -6.27 17.25 6.52
C ILE A 117 -5.40 18.39 7.06
N ARG A 118 -4.13 18.07 7.33
CA ARG A 118 -3.15 19.07 7.76
C ARG A 118 -3.04 20.19 6.70
N GLY A 119 -3.29 21.41 7.11
CA GLY A 119 -3.16 22.61 6.27
C GLY A 119 -4.48 23.16 5.72
N THR A 120 -5.55 22.37 5.62
CA THR A 120 -6.87 22.85 5.15
C THR A 120 -7.89 23.02 6.27
N GLY A 121 -7.68 22.36 7.41
CA GLY A 121 -8.66 22.34 8.50
C GLY A 121 -9.98 21.63 8.17
N GLN A 122 -10.05 20.96 7.02
CA GLN A 122 -11.27 20.28 6.55
C GLN A 122 -11.17 18.76 6.72
N PRO A 123 -12.29 18.06 6.94
CA PRO A 123 -12.31 16.60 6.92
C PRO A 123 -12.00 16.08 5.51
N ARG A 124 -11.42 14.89 5.44
CA ARG A 124 -11.15 14.23 4.17
C ARG A 124 -12.42 13.57 3.64
N CYS A 125 -13.07 14.22 2.68
CA CYS A 125 -14.29 13.73 2.06
C CYS A 125 -14.10 13.63 0.53
N GLU A 126 -14.62 12.57 -0.09
CA GLU A 126 -14.62 12.34 -1.53
C GLU A 126 -15.98 11.75 -1.93
N GLN A 127 -16.64 12.30 -2.93
CA GLN A 127 -17.90 11.82 -3.49
C GLN A 127 -19.05 11.58 -2.49
N GLY A 128 -19.16 12.43 -1.44
CA GLY A 128 -20.20 12.30 -0.41
C GLY A 128 -19.87 11.30 0.71
N TYR A 129 -18.67 10.70 0.69
CA TYR A 129 -18.13 9.88 1.77
C TYR A 129 -16.97 10.60 2.45
N CYS A 130 -16.95 10.52 3.77
CA CYS A 130 -15.87 11.07 4.58
C CYS A 130 -15.10 9.97 5.28
N GLN A 131 -13.80 10.21 5.45
CA GLN A 131 -12.96 9.32 6.22
C GLN A 131 -13.24 9.50 7.71
N TRP A 132 -13.42 8.40 8.44
CA TRP A 132 -13.70 8.38 9.87
C TRP A 132 -12.67 7.54 10.61
N GLN A 133 -12.31 7.96 11.80
CA GLN A 133 -11.66 7.09 12.77
C GLN A 133 -12.73 6.37 13.59
N ALA A 134 -12.67 5.07 13.65
CA ALA A 134 -13.60 4.25 14.39
C ALA A 134 -12.87 3.30 15.34
N ARG A 135 -13.46 3.03 16.49
CA ARG A 135 -12.96 2.07 17.47
C ARG A 135 -13.71 0.76 17.34
N ARG A 136 -12.98 -0.32 17.17
CA ARG A 136 -13.49 -1.67 17.17
C ARG A 136 -13.68 -2.20 18.60
N ASP A 137 -14.46 -3.27 18.78
CA ASP A 137 -14.68 -3.93 20.10
C ASP A 137 -13.39 -4.41 20.75
N ASN A 138 -12.39 -4.78 19.97
CA ASN A 138 -11.06 -5.17 20.47
C ASN A 138 -10.18 -3.97 20.88
N GLY A 139 -10.73 -2.74 20.90
CA GLY A 139 -10.05 -1.52 21.27
C GLY A 139 -9.13 -0.91 20.18
N SER A 140 -8.94 -1.60 19.07
CA SER A 140 -8.11 -1.04 17.96
C SER A 140 -8.84 0.07 17.23
N THR A 141 -8.10 1.07 16.77
CA THR A 141 -8.63 2.15 15.95
C THR A 141 -8.40 1.81 14.48
N VAL A 142 -9.42 1.97 13.67
CA VAL A 142 -9.40 1.80 12.21
C VAL A 142 -9.89 3.05 11.54
N THR A 143 -9.53 3.23 10.28
CA THR A 143 -10.02 4.32 9.45
C THR A 143 -10.95 3.72 8.40
N ILE A 144 -12.15 4.22 8.31
CA ILE A 144 -13.19 3.74 7.39
C ILE A 144 -13.82 4.90 6.63
N TRP A 145 -14.38 4.61 5.46
CA TRP A 145 -15.13 5.58 4.67
C TRP A 145 -16.61 5.38 4.92
N LEU A 146 -17.31 6.43 5.33
CA LEU A 146 -18.75 6.42 5.57
C LEU A 146 -19.39 7.66 4.96
N PRO A 147 -20.71 7.62 4.68
CA PRO A 147 -21.46 8.76 4.21
C PRO A 147 -21.26 9.99 5.12
N GLU A 148 -21.26 11.18 4.53
CA GLU A 148 -20.96 12.45 5.23
C GLU A 148 -21.91 12.77 6.38
N HIS A 149 -23.14 12.28 6.32
CA HIS A 149 -24.20 12.57 7.30
C HIS A 149 -24.05 11.84 8.65
N GLN A 150 -23.04 10.99 8.81
CA GLN A 150 -22.79 10.29 10.07
C GLN A 150 -22.36 11.28 11.19
N GLN A 151 -22.69 10.93 12.43
CA GLN A 151 -22.38 11.72 13.62
C GLN A 151 -21.22 11.09 14.41
N GLU A 152 -20.49 11.92 15.14
CA GLU A 152 -19.52 11.45 16.13
C GLU A 152 -20.22 10.61 17.21
N ASP A 153 -19.52 9.61 17.76
CA ASP A 153 -20.04 8.63 18.72
C ASP A 153 -21.16 7.71 18.19
N ALA A 154 -21.57 7.83 16.93
CA ALA A 154 -22.50 6.89 16.33
C ALA A 154 -21.89 5.50 16.23
N VAL A 155 -22.76 4.48 16.26
CA VAL A 155 -22.38 3.10 16.00
C VAL A 155 -22.65 2.82 14.52
N ALA A 156 -21.61 2.40 13.81
CA ALA A 156 -21.71 1.97 12.42
C ALA A 156 -21.46 0.47 12.34
N GLN A 157 -22.09 -0.18 11.37
CA GLN A 157 -21.83 -1.58 11.06
C GLN A 157 -20.86 -1.65 9.88
N ILE A 158 -19.85 -2.49 10.01
CA ILE A 158 -18.88 -2.77 8.95
C ILE A 158 -18.76 -4.27 8.76
N TRP A 159 -18.43 -4.68 7.54
CA TRP A 159 -18.05 -6.04 7.25
C TRP A 159 -16.53 -6.20 7.37
N VAL A 160 -16.09 -7.25 8.05
CA VAL A 160 -14.67 -7.52 8.30
C VAL A 160 -14.30 -8.92 7.80
N TRP A 161 -13.32 -9.00 6.93
CA TRP A 161 -12.69 -10.23 6.47
C TRP A 161 -11.28 -10.28 7.04
N GLN A 162 -11.07 -11.10 8.04
CA GLN A 162 -9.80 -11.17 8.74
C GLN A 162 -9.07 -12.46 8.39
N SER A 163 -8.08 -12.36 7.51
CA SER A 163 -7.16 -13.45 7.22
C SER A 163 -5.94 -13.38 8.15
N TRP A 164 -5.08 -14.40 8.05
CA TRP A 164 -3.79 -14.39 8.72
C TRP A 164 -2.85 -13.28 8.21
N LEU A 165 -2.94 -12.92 6.94
CA LEU A 165 -2.04 -11.98 6.26
C LEU A 165 -2.56 -10.55 6.23
N ALA A 166 -3.86 -10.37 6.13
CA ALA A 166 -4.47 -9.04 5.99
C ALA A 166 -5.88 -8.99 6.58
N VAL A 167 -6.36 -7.78 6.80
CA VAL A 167 -7.74 -7.48 7.18
C VAL A 167 -8.32 -6.60 6.10
N ARG A 168 -9.48 -6.97 5.56
CA ARG A 168 -10.29 -6.17 4.66
C ARG A 168 -11.52 -5.69 5.41
N MET A 169 -11.87 -4.43 5.25
CA MET A 169 -13.04 -3.80 5.85
C MET A 169 -13.85 -3.10 4.77
N GLU A 170 -15.16 -3.23 4.86
CA GLU A 170 -16.10 -2.64 3.93
C GLU A 170 -17.26 -2.06 4.73
N SER A 171 -17.67 -0.83 4.45
CA SER A 171 -18.87 -0.21 5.05
C SER A 171 -20.11 -0.63 4.26
N GLU A 172 -21.19 -0.89 4.96
CA GLU A 172 -22.51 -1.05 4.34
C GLU A 172 -23.05 0.27 3.81
#